data_d6be6943773d464d8b644b8623aac440
#
_entry.id   d6be6943773d464d8b644b8623aac440
#
_cell.length_a   1.000
_cell.length_b   1.000
_cell.length_c   1.000
_cell.angle_alpha   90.00
_cell.angle_beta   90.00
_cell.angle_gamma   90.00
#
_symmetry.space_group_name_H-M   'P 1'
#
loop_
_entity.id
_entity.type
_entity.pdbx_description
1 polymer ?
#
loop_
_entity_poly.entity_id
_entity_poly.type
_entity_poly.pdbx_seq_one_letter_code
_entity_poly.pdbx_strand_id
1 'polypeptide(L)'
;MPFILQTSGLSKKIGSKALVTDVNIHIPKGEIYGFLGPNGAGKTTVMKMITNLWKPTSGTIEVFGEVLTPKSYEVLKRMGSIIEFPTFYDHMTGRENLQLHCEYMGYYNVDSVESALQMLDLTSAADQPVKNYSLGMKERLGIARAIMCKPELLILDEPTNGLDPAGMKQIRDLLKTLCSEYGITVMISSHILSEVESIADTVAIIHHGKMMKEIRMQDIEEMNLNYVELSVTDEKRAAYVLTEKLGLQNFKILDSGKIRIYDHAASTQQLTKILALNDV
;
A
#
# COMPACT_ATOMS: atom_id res chain seq x y z
N MET A 1 -18.67 -8.57 -7.61
CA MET A 1 -17.58 -9.27 -6.92
C MET A 1 -17.02 -8.32 -5.88
N PRO A 2 -16.80 -8.74 -4.66
CA PRO A 2 -16.31 -7.84 -3.62
C PRO A 2 -14.85 -7.41 -3.84
N PHE A 3 -14.02 -8.28 -4.45
CA PHE A 3 -12.58 -8.03 -4.63
C PHE A 3 -12.20 -7.97 -6.12
N ILE A 4 -11.34 -7.01 -6.47
CA ILE A 4 -10.74 -6.90 -7.81
C ILE A 4 -9.55 -7.83 -7.96
N LEU A 5 -8.84 -8.09 -6.85
CA LEU A 5 -7.76 -9.05 -6.73
C LEU A 5 -7.87 -9.81 -5.43
N GLN A 6 -7.72 -11.14 -5.51
CA GLN A 6 -7.59 -11.98 -4.32
C GLN A 6 -6.56 -13.10 -4.55
N THR A 7 -5.91 -13.50 -3.47
CA THR A 7 -4.97 -14.64 -3.48
C THR A 7 -5.36 -15.65 -2.42
N SER A 8 -5.18 -16.92 -2.70
CA SER A 8 -5.47 -18.00 -1.76
C SER A 8 -4.30 -18.97 -1.67
N GLY A 9 -3.70 -19.08 -0.48
CA GLY A 9 -2.59 -19.97 -0.19
C GLY A 9 -1.33 -19.69 -1.01
N LEU A 10 -1.14 -18.43 -1.48
CA LEU A 10 -0.11 -18.08 -2.43
C LEU A 10 1.29 -18.30 -1.85
N SER A 11 2.08 -19.13 -2.51
CA SER A 11 3.41 -19.49 -2.02
C SER A 11 4.44 -19.54 -3.15
N LYS A 12 5.68 -19.17 -2.83
CA LYS A 12 6.83 -19.23 -3.73
C LYS A 12 8.05 -19.82 -3.05
N LYS A 13 8.60 -20.86 -3.69
CA LYS A 13 9.88 -21.47 -3.30
C LYS A 13 10.86 -21.41 -4.46
N ILE A 14 12.14 -21.22 -4.16
CA ILE A 14 13.25 -21.35 -5.11
C ILE A 14 14.26 -22.32 -4.48
N GLY A 15 14.41 -23.50 -5.09
CA GLY A 15 15.14 -24.61 -4.46
C GLY A 15 14.50 -24.99 -3.12
N SER A 16 15.29 -25.04 -2.05
CA SER A 16 14.82 -25.31 -0.70
C SER A 16 14.31 -24.08 0.05
N LYS A 17 14.57 -22.86 -0.45
CA LYS A 17 14.22 -21.61 0.21
C LYS A 17 12.80 -21.21 -0.09
N ALA A 18 11.94 -21.10 0.93
CA ALA A 18 10.63 -20.47 0.83
C ALA A 18 10.82 -18.94 0.88
N LEU A 19 10.33 -18.24 -0.14
CA LEU A 19 10.33 -16.77 -0.20
C LEU A 19 9.03 -16.22 0.38
N VAL A 20 7.91 -16.87 0.06
CA VAL A 20 6.56 -16.52 0.53
C VAL A 20 5.80 -17.81 0.82
N THR A 21 4.98 -17.80 1.85
CA THR A 21 4.21 -18.97 2.28
C THR A 21 2.81 -18.57 2.71
N ASP A 22 1.79 -19.15 2.08
CA ASP A 22 0.38 -19.04 2.44
C ASP A 22 -0.10 -17.59 2.54
N VAL A 23 0.19 -16.78 1.51
CA VAL A 23 -0.22 -15.37 1.44
C VAL A 23 -1.63 -15.28 0.89
N ASN A 24 -2.52 -14.68 1.68
CA ASN A 24 -3.92 -14.45 1.37
C ASN A 24 -4.17 -12.93 1.38
N ILE A 25 -4.55 -12.37 0.24
CA ILE A 25 -4.77 -10.93 0.00
C ILE A 25 -6.17 -10.75 -0.56
N HIS A 26 -6.85 -9.65 -0.16
CA HIS A 26 -8.19 -9.32 -0.59
C HIS A 26 -8.27 -7.81 -0.88
N ILE A 27 -8.13 -7.43 -2.16
CA ILE A 27 -8.17 -6.02 -2.58
C ILE A 27 -9.57 -5.68 -3.10
N PRO A 28 -10.33 -4.81 -2.40
CA PRO A 28 -11.60 -4.30 -2.90
C PRO A 28 -11.39 -3.40 -4.12
N LYS A 29 -12.42 -3.28 -4.97
CA LYS A 29 -12.38 -2.37 -6.12
C LYS A 29 -12.49 -0.92 -5.66
N GLY A 30 -11.65 -0.03 -6.23
CA GLY A 30 -11.70 1.41 -5.98
C GLY A 30 -11.07 1.83 -4.66
N GLU A 31 -10.17 1.00 -4.09
CA GLU A 31 -9.42 1.30 -2.87
C GLU A 31 -7.91 1.40 -3.14
N ILE A 32 -7.21 2.08 -2.26
CA ILE A 32 -5.74 2.04 -2.17
C ILE A 32 -5.36 1.00 -1.13
N TYR A 33 -4.70 -0.06 -1.56
CA TYR A 33 -4.24 -1.15 -0.73
C TYR A 33 -2.73 -1.03 -0.45
N GLY A 34 -2.37 -0.84 0.79
CA GLY A 34 -0.99 -0.75 1.24
C GLY A 34 -0.41 -2.11 1.65
N PHE A 35 0.67 -2.52 1.01
CA PHE A 35 1.37 -3.77 1.32
C PHE A 35 2.67 -3.47 2.07
N LEU A 36 2.63 -3.50 3.40
CA LEU A 36 3.68 -3.06 4.30
C LEU A 36 4.57 -4.21 4.75
N GLY A 37 5.86 -3.97 4.80
CA GLY A 37 6.82 -4.93 5.37
C GLY A 37 8.27 -4.51 5.17
N PRO A 38 9.20 -5.00 6.01
CA PRO A 38 10.61 -4.67 5.87
C PRO A 38 11.20 -5.17 4.54
N ASN A 39 12.39 -4.68 4.19
CA ASN A 39 13.11 -5.14 3.02
C ASN A 39 13.38 -6.65 3.14
N GLY A 40 13.13 -7.39 2.06
CA GLY A 40 13.24 -8.85 2.05
C GLY A 40 12.04 -9.60 2.66
N ALA A 41 10.98 -8.92 3.09
CA ALA A 41 9.77 -9.57 3.62
C ALA A 41 8.98 -10.40 2.61
N GLY A 42 9.21 -10.21 1.30
CA GLY A 42 8.53 -10.93 0.23
C GLY A 42 7.56 -10.08 -0.59
N LYS A 43 7.45 -8.76 -0.37
CA LYS A 43 6.56 -7.85 -1.08
C LYS A 43 6.71 -7.96 -2.61
N THR A 44 7.90 -7.69 -3.13
CA THR A 44 8.22 -7.79 -4.56
C THR A 44 7.93 -9.18 -5.13
N THR A 45 8.19 -10.25 -4.34
CA THR A 45 7.91 -11.63 -4.75
C THR A 45 6.41 -11.85 -4.98
N VAL A 46 5.57 -11.36 -4.08
CA VAL A 46 4.10 -11.42 -4.21
C VAL A 46 3.66 -10.62 -5.44
N MET A 47 4.12 -9.39 -5.58
CA MET A 47 3.78 -8.53 -6.72
C MET A 47 4.21 -9.13 -8.06
N LYS A 48 5.41 -9.74 -8.14
CA LYS A 48 5.86 -10.48 -9.35
C LYS A 48 4.95 -11.65 -9.70
N MET A 49 4.35 -12.31 -8.73
CA MET A 49 3.38 -13.38 -8.99
C MET A 49 2.04 -12.82 -9.46
N ILE A 50 1.54 -11.75 -8.85
CA ILE A 50 0.28 -11.09 -9.22
C ILE A 50 0.37 -10.52 -10.65
N THR A 51 1.52 -9.96 -11.04
CA THR A 51 1.75 -9.43 -12.39
C THR A 51 2.16 -10.50 -13.41
N ASN A 52 2.05 -11.78 -13.05
CA ASN A 52 2.40 -12.94 -13.88
C ASN A 52 3.87 -12.98 -14.36
N LEU A 53 4.75 -12.18 -13.75
CA LEU A 53 6.21 -12.24 -14.02
C LEU A 53 6.82 -13.52 -13.44
N TRP A 54 6.29 -13.99 -12.31
CA TRP A 54 6.70 -15.23 -11.68
C TRP A 54 5.50 -16.16 -11.47
N LYS A 55 5.68 -17.44 -11.82
CA LYS A 55 4.70 -18.46 -11.51
C LYS A 55 4.75 -18.82 -10.02
N PRO A 56 3.63 -18.87 -9.30
CA PRO A 56 3.57 -19.40 -7.94
C PRO A 56 3.97 -20.87 -7.88
N THR A 57 4.50 -21.32 -6.75
CA THR A 57 4.76 -22.74 -6.48
C THR A 57 3.47 -23.46 -6.08
N SER A 58 2.60 -22.77 -5.32
CA SER A 58 1.25 -23.24 -4.95
C SER A 58 0.35 -22.04 -4.64
N GLY A 59 -0.93 -22.30 -4.52
CA GLY A 59 -1.97 -21.30 -4.34
C GLY A 59 -2.49 -20.74 -5.66
N THR A 60 -3.47 -19.86 -5.57
CA THR A 60 -4.16 -19.25 -6.71
C THR A 60 -4.18 -17.73 -6.59
N ILE A 61 -4.24 -17.08 -7.73
CA ILE A 61 -4.43 -15.64 -7.87
C ILE A 61 -5.65 -15.44 -8.75
N GLU A 62 -6.60 -14.64 -8.30
CA GLU A 62 -7.77 -14.25 -9.06
C GLU A 62 -7.76 -12.73 -9.24
N VAL A 63 -7.89 -12.28 -10.48
CA VAL A 63 -7.93 -10.85 -10.83
C VAL A 63 -9.13 -10.62 -11.73
N PHE A 64 -9.93 -9.60 -11.43
CA PHE A 64 -11.18 -9.28 -12.14
C PHE A 64 -12.17 -10.47 -12.21
N GLY A 65 -12.11 -11.39 -11.23
CA GLY A 65 -12.94 -12.59 -11.19
C GLY A 65 -12.44 -13.75 -12.04
N GLU A 66 -11.24 -13.65 -12.61
CA GLU A 66 -10.61 -14.68 -13.41
C GLU A 66 -9.35 -15.22 -12.72
N VAL A 67 -9.22 -16.55 -12.68
CA VAL A 67 -7.98 -17.18 -12.16
C VAL A 67 -6.82 -16.89 -13.11
N LEU A 68 -5.77 -16.28 -12.58
CA LEU A 68 -4.59 -15.91 -13.35
C LEU A 68 -3.80 -17.16 -13.78
N THR A 69 -3.56 -17.25 -15.07
CA THR A 69 -2.78 -18.29 -15.72
C THR A 69 -1.66 -17.66 -16.56
N PRO A 70 -0.65 -18.41 -17.01
CA PRO A 70 0.37 -17.88 -17.93
C PRO A 70 -0.17 -17.33 -19.26
N LYS A 71 -1.43 -17.61 -19.59
CA LYS A 71 -2.10 -17.17 -20.83
C LYS A 71 -3.12 -16.06 -20.61
N SER A 72 -3.21 -15.48 -19.41
CA SER A 72 -4.20 -14.44 -19.06
C SER A 72 -3.80 -13.06 -19.59
N TYR A 73 -3.49 -12.95 -20.88
CA TYR A 73 -3.03 -11.69 -21.49
C TYR A 73 -4.07 -10.58 -21.43
N GLU A 74 -5.36 -10.91 -21.58
CA GLU A 74 -6.44 -9.91 -21.52
C GLU A 74 -6.61 -9.34 -20.12
N VAL A 75 -6.39 -10.16 -19.08
CA VAL A 75 -6.35 -9.70 -17.68
C VAL A 75 -5.18 -8.72 -17.48
N LEU A 76 -4.00 -9.05 -18.00
CA LEU A 76 -2.80 -8.23 -17.84
C LEU A 76 -2.89 -6.88 -18.57
N LYS A 77 -3.62 -6.79 -19.69
CA LYS A 77 -3.87 -5.52 -20.39
C LYS A 77 -4.65 -4.50 -19.54
N ARG A 78 -5.45 -4.99 -18.59
CA ARG A 78 -6.24 -4.17 -17.67
C ARG A 78 -5.47 -3.78 -16.41
N MET A 79 -4.19 -4.18 -16.30
CA MET A 79 -3.31 -3.91 -15.18
C MET A 79 -2.16 -3.00 -15.60
N GLY A 80 -1.90 -1.97 -14.83
CA GLY A 80 -0.65 -1.20 -14.89
C GLY A 80 0.27 -1.64 -13.77
N SER A 81 1.58 -1.72 -14.04
CA SER A 81 2.51 -2.11 -12.97
C SER A 81 3.90 -1.51 -13.12
N ILE A 82 4.53 -1.22 -11.98
CA ILE A 82 5.96 -0.96 -11.84
C ILE A 82 6.46 -1.92 -10.76
N ILE A 83 7.35 -2.84 -11.15
CA ILE A 83 7.98 -3.79 -10.24
C ILE A 83 9.47 -3.54 -10.23
N GLU A 84 10.03 -3.25 -9.04
CA GLU A 84 11.40 -2.77 -8.86
C GLU A 84 11.57 -1.37 -9.51
N PHE A 85 12.44 -1.22 -10.51
CA PHE A 85 12.71 0.07 -11.14
C PHE A 85 12.15 0.13 -12.57
N PRO A 86 11.54 1.26 -12.96
CA PRO A 86 11.11 1.44 -14.34
C PRO A 86 12.34 1.57 -15.25
N THR A 87 12.38 0.76 -16.30
CA THR A 87 13.43 0.80 -17.33
C THR A 87 12.89 1.47 -18.59
N PHE A 88 13.76 2.24 -19.26
CA PHE A 88 13.43 3.01 -20.46
C PHE A 88 14.54 2.88 -21.50
N TYR A 89 14.24 3.27 -22.71
CA TYR A 89 15.23 3.50 -23.75
C TYR A 89 15.85 4.87 -23.52
N ASP A 90 17.05 4.89 -22.94
CA ASP A 90 17.72 6.10 -22.44
C ASP A 90 17.96 7.17 -23.51
N HIS A 91 18.13 6.78 -24.77
CA HIS A 91 18.35 7.70 -25.88
C HIS A 91 17.07 8.27 -26.50
N MET A 92 15.92 7.64 -26.20
CA MET A 92 14.60 8.13 -26.62
C MET A 92 14.11 9.16 -25.59
N THR A 93 13.24 10.05 -26.06
CA THR A 93 12.57 11.02 -25.23
C THR A 93 11.53 10.34 -24.33
N GLY A 94 11.03 11.06 -23.29
CA GLY A 94 9.94 10.56 -22.48
C GLY A 94 8.70 10.23 -23.31
N ARG A 95 8.35 11.13 -24.22
CA ARG A 95 7.25 10.97 -25.17
C ARG A 95 7.40 9.71 -26.04
N GLU A 96 8.56 9.53 -26.67
CA GLU A 96 8.82 8.37 -27.53
C GLU A 96 8.75 7.06 -26.74
N ASN A 97 9.26 7.01 -25.52
CA ASN A 97 9.14 5.85 -24.65
C ASN A 97 7.68 5.48 -24.35
N LEU A 98 6.83 6.48 -24.09
CA LEU A 98 5.40 6.25 -23.87
C LEU A 98 4.68 5.82 -25.16
N GLN A 99 4.96 6.45 -26.29
CA GLN A 99 4.39 6.06 -27.59
C GLN A 99 4.73 4.60 -27.94
N LEU A 100 6.00 4.22 -27.77
CA LEU A 100 6.44 2.85 -28.01
C LEU A 100 5.71 1.84 -27.10
N HIS A 101 5.46 2.21 -25.85
CA HIS A 101 4.67 1.36 -24.95
C HIS A 101 3.21 1.22 -25.43
N CYS A 102 2.58 2.27 -25.93
CA CYS A 102 1.26 2.18 -26.54
C CYS A 102 1.23 1.18 -27.71
N GLU A 103 2.24 1.22 -28.57
CA GLU A 103 2.35 0.27 -29.68
C GLU A 103 2.45 -1.17 -29.18
N TYR A 104 3.28 -1.46 -28.17
CA TYR A 104 3.39 -2.80 -27.57
C TYR A 104 2.08 -3.29 -26.93
N MET A 105 1.32 -2.37 -26.34
CA MET A 105 0.05 -2.72 -25.73
C MET A 105 -1.11 -2.80 -26.74
N GLY A 106 -0.90 -2.40 -27.99
CA GLY A 106 -1.96 -2.27 -29.01
C GLY A 106 -2.99 -1.21 -28.63
N TYR A 107 -2.58 -0.17 -27.88
CA TYR A 107 -3.44 0.89 -27.37
C TYR A 107 -3.28 2.17 -28.21
N TYR A 108 -4.23 2.41 -29.11
CA TYR A 108 -4.16 3.51 -30.06
C TYR A 108 -5.05 4.68 -29.65
N ASN A 109 -4.65 5.39 -28.59
CA ASN A 109 -5.29 6.65 -28.22
C ASN A 109 -4.26 7.77 -28.26
N VAL A 110 -4.41 8.67 -29.23
CA VAL A 110 -3.44 9.75 -29.52
C VAL A 110 -3.25 10.69 -28.33
N ASP A 111 -4.31 10.95 -27.55
CA ASP A 111 -4.28 11.88 -26.43
C ASP A 111 -3.76 11.27 -25.13
N SER A 112 -3.60 9.93 -25.08
CA SER A 112 -3.24 9.25 -23.83
C SER A 112 -1.81 9.57 -23.36
N VAL A 113 -0.88 9.75 -24.29
CA VAL A 113 0.52 10.11 -23.99
C VAL A 113 0.58 11.52 -23.40
N GLU A 114 -0.09 12.48 -24.05
CA GLU A 114 -0.13 13.86 -23.57
C GLU A 114 -0.81 13.96 -22.21
N SER A 115 -1.95 13.32 -22.05
CA SER A 115 -2.69 13.29 -20.78
C SER A 115 -1.83 12.69 -19.64
N ALA A 116 -1.10 11.61 -19.91
CA ALA A 116 -0.23 11.00 -18.92
C ALA A 116 0.98 11.90 -18.57
N LEU A 117 1.61 12.53 -19.58
CA LEU A 117 2.69 13.49 -19.36
C LEU A 117 2.24 14.70 -18.53
N GLN A 118 1.05 15.23 -18.82
CA GLN A 118 0.48 16.34 -18.08
C GLN A 118 0.14 15.95 -16.65
N MET A 119 -0.50 14.80 -16.44
CA MET A 119 -0.88 14.31 -15.11
C MET A 119 0.33 14.11 -14.20
N LEU A 120 1.47 13.73 -14.76
CA LEU A 120 2.72 13.48 -14.03
C LEU A 120 3.66 14.70 -14.01
N ASP A 121 3.21 15.88 -14.49
CA ASP A 121 4.04 17.09 -14.57
C ASP A 121 5.37 16.86 -15.32
N LEU A 122 5.29 16.18 -16.47
CA LEU A 122 6.43 15.85 -17.33
C LEU A 122 6.38 16.54 -18.69
N THR A 123 5.37 17.37 -18.98
CA THR A 123 5.16 18.01 -20.27
C THR A 123 6.38 18.82 -20.70
N SER A 124 7.00 19.60 -19.79
CA SER A 124 8.16 20.42 -20.10
C SER A 124 9.43 19.62 -20.42
N ALA A 125 9.51 18.37 -19.97
CA ALA A 125 10.63 17.47 -20.19
C ALA A 125 10.32 16.38 -21.24
N ALA A 126 9.10 16.35 -21.79
CA ALA A 126 8.61 15.26 -22.63
C ALA A 126 9.53 14.93 -23.81
N ASP A 127 10.12 15.96 -24.40
CA ASP A 127 10.97 15.86 -25.60
C ASP A 127 12.48 15.82 -25.27
N GLN A 128 12.83 15.66 -23.99
CA GLN A 128 14.21 15.42 -23.57
C GLN A 128 14.51 13.91 -23.52
N PRO A 129 15.73 13.46 -23.88
CA PRO A 129 16.15 12.07 -23.71
C PRO A 129 16.09 11.63 -22.25
N VAL A 130 15.56 10.42 -21.98
CA VAL A 130 15.35 9.90 -20.61
C VAL A 130 16.65 9.75 -19.84
N LYS A 131 17.80 9.60 -20.48
CA LYS A 131 19.13 9.63 -19.82
C LYS A 131 19.36 10.91 -18.99
N ASN A 132 18.72 12.02 -19.34
CA ASN A 132 18.84 13.31 -18.67
C ASN A 132 17.79 13.49 -17.55
N TYR A 133 16.89 12.55 -17.37
CA TYR A 133 15.88 12.61 -16.32
C TYR A 133 16.49 12.34 -14.94
N SER A 134 16.05 13.10 -13.93
CA SER A 134 16.30 12.75 -12.53
C SER A 134 15.61 11.45 -12.15
N LEU A 135 16.00 10.87 -11.01
CA LEU A 135 15.33 9.67 -10.49
C LEU A 135 13.81 9.90 -10.36
N GLY A 136 13.41 11.01 -9.75
CA GLY A 136 11.98 11.33 -9.60
C GLY A 136 11.24 11.53 -10.93
N MET A 137 11.90 12.06 -11.96
CA MET A 137 11.30 12.13 -13.30
C MET A 137 11.15 10.74 -13.92
N LYS A 138 12.12 9.84 -13.72
CA LYS A 138 12.04 8.45 -14.21
C LYS A 138 10.91 7.69 -13.50
N GLU A 139 10.75 7.86 -12.18
CA GLU A 139 9.65 7.26 -11.43
C GLU A 139 8.30 7.78 -11.93
N ARG A 140 8.14 9.09 -12.10
CA ARG A 140 6.92 9.69 -12.67
C ARG A 140 6.65 9.19 -14.10
N LEU A 141 7.66 9.09 -14.94
CA LEU A 141 7.50 8.53 -16.30
C LEU A 141 7.08 7.05 -16.25
N GLY A 142 7.57 6.29 -15.28
CA GLY A 142 7.14 4.91 -15.04
C GLY A 142 5.67 4.81 -14.69
N ILE A 143 5.19 5.69 -13.79
CA ILE A 143 3.78 5.77 -13.44
C ILE A 143 2.96 6.22 -14.66
N ALA A 144 3.42 7.24 -15.41
CA ALA A 144 2.76 7.66 -16.65
C ALA A 144 2.57 6.48 -17.61
N ARG A 145 3.61 5.68 -17.82
CA ARG A 145 3.56 4.46 -18.63
C ARG A 145 2.56 3.44 -18.10
N ALA A 146 2.49 3.26 -16.78
CA ALA A 146 1.60 2.28 -16.16
C ALA A 146 0.12 2.68 -16.24
N ILE A 147 -0.21 3.99 -16.25
CA ILE A 147 -1.59 4.49 -16.23
C ILE A 147 -2.15 4.87 -17.60
N MET A 148 -1.30 5.13 -18.60
CA MET A 148 -1.72 5.68 -19.90
C MET A 148 -2.71 4.80 -20.67
N CYS A 149 -2.67 3.47 -20.45
CA CYS A 149 -3.62 2.54 -21.05
C CYS A 149 -4.91 2.38 -20.22
N LYS A 150 -5.16 3.27 -19.25
CA LYS A 150 -6.34 3.29 -18.36
C LYS A 150 -6.61 1.95 -17.67
N PRO A 151 -5.66 1.45 -16.86
CA PRO A 151 -5.84 0.19 -16.15
C PRO A 151 -6.95 0.31 -15.09
N GLU A 152 -7.57 -0.82 -14.74
CA GLU A 152 -8.48 -0.91 -13.60
C GLU A 152 -7.74 -1.19 -12.28
N LEU A 153 -6.55 -1.81 -12.37
CA LEU A 153 -5.68 -2.13 -11.24
C LEU A 153 -4.26 -1.64 -11.53
N LEU A 154 -3.71 -0.85 -10.61
CA LEU A 154 -2.34 -0.34 -10.65
C LEU A 154 -1.53 -0.96 -9.51
N ILE A 155 -0.38 -1.57 -9.83
CA ILE A 155 0.51 -2.23 -8.88
C ILE A 155 1.87 -1.54 -8.88
N LEU A 156 2.27 -0.98 -7.74
CA LEU A 156 3.50 -0.19 -7.62
C LEU A 156 4.37 -0.72 -6.47
N ASP A 157 5.57 -1.18 -6.81
CA ASP A 157 6.53 -1.68 -5.84
C ASP A 157 7.46 -0.55 -5.39
N GLU A 158 7.30 -0.08 -4.13
CA GLU A 158 8.09 1.00 -3.51
C GLU A 158 8.16 2.31 -4.33
N PRO A 159 7.03 2.88 -4.84
CA PRO A 159 7.04 3.97 -5.83
C PRO A 159 7.58 5.31 -5.30
N THR A 160 7.79 5.44 -4.00
CA THR A 160 8.34 6.63 -3.33
C THR A 160 9.81 6.49 -2.97
N ASN A 161 10.40 5.30 -3.21
CA ASN A 161 11.77 5.02 -2.79
C ASN A 161 12.78 5.91 -3.52
N GLY A 162 13.65 6.57 -2.74
CA GLY A 162 14.69 7.47 -3.28
C GLY A 162 14.19 8.83 -3.74
N LEU A 163 12.92 9.16 -3.51
CA LEU A 163 12.40 10.50 -3.75
C LEU A 163 12.63 11.41 -2.54
N ASP A 164 12.70 12.71 -2.79
CA ASP A 164 12.66 13.72 -1.74
C ASP A 164 11.22 13.84 -1.15
N PRO A 165 11.05 14.47 0.01
CA PRO A 165 9.73 14.60 0.65
C PRO A 165 8.67 15.26 -0.22
N ALA A 166 9.05 16.20 -1.09
CA ALA A 166 8.11 16.85 -2.02
C ALA A 166 7.66 15.88 -3.11
N GLY A 167 8.57 15.11 -3.71
CA GLY A 167 8.28 14.08 -4.69
C GLY A 167 7.41 12.96 -4.10
N MET A 168 7.70 12.51 -2.88
CA MET A 168 6.86 11.53 -2.18
C MET A 168 5.42 12.04 -2.01
N LYS A 169 5.26 13.31 -1.61
CA LYS A 169 3.94 13.92 -1.47
C LYS A 169 3.20 13.96 -2.82
N GLN A 170 3.88 14.39 -3.88
CA GLN A 170 3.29 14.45 -5.23
C GLN A 170 2.79 13.08 -5.69
N ILE A 171 3.56 12.00 -5.49
CA ILE A 171 3.14 10.65 -5.84
C ILE A 171 1.92 10.22 -5.01
N ARG A 172 1.91 10.47 -3.70
CA ARG A 172 0.76 10.15 -2.86
C ARG A 172 -0.52 10.87 -3.28
N ASP A 173 -0.43 12.17 -3.54
CA ASP A 173 -1.58 12.97 -3.98
C ASP A 173 -2.09 12.47 -5.34
N LEU A 174 -1.19 12.12 -6.26
CA LEU A 174 -1.52 11.50 -7.54
C LEU A 174 -2.27 10.18 -7.35
N LEU A 175 -1.77 9.27 -6.50
CA LEU A 175 -2.41 7.96 -6.29
C LEU A 175 -3.82 8.12 -5.70
N LYS A 176 -4.04 9.08 -4.80
CA LYS A 176 -5.36 9.44 -4.30
C LYS A 176 -6.28 9.90 -5.44
N THR A 177 -5.80 10.80 -6.30
CA THR A 177 -6.56 11.28 -7.46
C THR A 177 -6.89 10.14 -8.42
N LEU A 178 -5.94 9.25 -8.74
CA LEU A 178 -6.18 8.10 -9.60
C LEU A 178 -7.27 7.17 -9.04
N CYS A 179 -7.28 6.98 -7.73
CA CYS A 179 -8.28 6.16 -7.07
C CYS A 179 -9.65 6.87 -7.02
N SER A 180 -9.71 8.10 -6.50
CA SER A 180 -10.97 8.81 -6.22
C SER A 180 -11.67 9.33 -7.47
N GLU A 181 -10.91 9.86 -8.45
CA GLU A 181 -11.48 10.51 -9.62
C GLU A 181 -11.55 9.59 -10.84
N TYR A 182 -10.56 8.69 -10.98
CA TYR A 182 -10.49 7.78 -12.13
C TYR A 182 -10.96 6.36 -11.82
N GLY A 183 -11.25 6.06 -10.55
CA GLY A 183 -11.74 4.75 -10.11
C GLY A 183 -10.73 3.61 -10.25
N ILE A 184 -9.44 3.93 -10.35
CA ILE A 184 -8.36 2.96 -10.45
C ILE A 184 -8.10 2.37 -9.06
N THR A 185 -8.14 1.05 -8.94
CA THR A 185 -7.69 0.38 -7.70
C THR A 185 -6.17 0.38 -7.66
N VAL A 186 -5.58 0.69 -6.51
CA VAL A 186 -4.13 0.81 -6.38
C VAL A 186 -3.62 -0.16 -5.33
N MET A 187 -2.60 -0.96 -5.67
CA MET A 187 -1.80 -1.71 -4.71
C MET A 187 -0.40 -1.11 -4.67
N ILE A 188 0.01 -0.61 -3.49
CA ILE A 188 1.37 -0.10 -3.29
C ILE A 188 2.11 -0.92 -2.25
N SER A 189 3.41 -1.15 -2.44
CA SER A 189 4.28 -1.63 -1.39
C SER A 189 5.07 -0.49 -0.76
N SER A 190 5.34 -0.59 0.54
CA SER A 190 6.29 0.27 1.25
C SER A 190 6.89 -0.46 2.45
N HIS A 191 8.03 0.01 2.89
CA HIS A 191 8.62 -0.38 4.18
C HIS A 191 8.41 0.70 5.25
N ILE A 192 7.77 1.82 4.90
CA ILE A 192 7.51 2.98 5.77
C ILE A 192 6.02 3.05 6.09
N LEU A 193 5.68 2.81 7.35
CA LEU A 193 4.30 2.78 7.82
C LEU A 193 3.56 4.10 7.56
N SER A 194 4.16 5.25 7.88
CA SER A 194 3.53 6.56 7.74
C SER A 194 3.18 6.93 6.29
N GLU A 195 3.90 6.40 5.31
CA GLU A 195 3.57 6.58 3.90
C GLU A 195 2.26 5.87 3.55
N VAL A 196 2.14 4.62 3.99
CA VAL A 196 0.96 3.79 3.72
C VAL A 196 -0.26 4.32 4.49
N GLU A 197 -0.12 4.61 5.78
CA GLU A 197 -1.20 5.16 6.61
C GLU A 197 -1.80 6.45 6.04
N SER A 198 -0.99 7.25 5.36
CA SER A 198 -1.44 8.54 4.82
C SER A 198 -2.36 8.42 3.60
N ILE A 199 -2.42 7.27 2.92
CA ILE A 199 -3.16 7.10 1.67
C ILE A 199 -3.97 5.82 1.55
N ALA A 200 -3.64 4.76 2.27
CA ALA A 200 -4.27 3.45 2.09
C ALA A 200 -5.62 3.36 2.83
N ASP A 201 -6.58 2.69 2.20
CA ASP A 201 -7.86 2.33 2.81
C ASP A 201 -7.75 1.00 3.58
N THR A 202 -6.93 0.09 3.06
CA THR A 202 -6.63 -1.22 3.67
C THR A 202 -5.11 -1.42 3.71
N VAL A 203 -4.60 -1.92 4.83
CA VAL A 203 -3.17 -2.22 5.02
C VAL A 203 -2.98 -3.70 5.33
N ALA A 204 -2.11 -4.34 4.56
CA ALA A 204 -1.66 -5.70 4.81
C ALA A 204 -0.19 -5.70 5.22
N ILE A 205 0.12 -6.43 6.28
CA ILE A 205 1.48 -6.51 6.84
C ILE A 205 2.06 -7.88 6.52
N ILE A 206 3.23 -7.88 5.87
CA ILE A 206 4.00 -9.10 5.58
C ILE A 206 5.34 -9.09 6.31
N HIS A 207 5.71 -10.23 6.89
CA HIS A 207 7.00 -10.41 7.55
C HIS A 207 7.53 -11.83 7.32
N HIS A 208 8.81 -11.95 6.94
CA HIS A 208 9.43 -13.25 6.63
C HIS A 208 8.60 -14.14 5.68
N GLY A 209 8.01 -13.54 4.66
CA GLY A 209 7.23 -14.25 3.64
C GLY A 209 5.86 -14.72 4.09
N LYS A 210 5.34 -14.28 5.24
CA LYS A 210 4.02 -14.63 5.75
C LYS A 210 3.19 -13.38 6.03
N MET A 211 1.90 -13.46 5.74
CA MET A 211 0.96 -12.42 6.14
C MET A 211 0.80 -12.43 7.66
N MET A 212 0.96 -11.27 8.26
CA MET A 212 0.75 -11.07 9.70
C MET A 212 -0.67 -10.59 9.98
N LYS A 213 -1.14 -9.63 9.21
CA LYS A 213 -2.46 -9.03 9.38
C LYS A 213 -2.90 -8.28 8.12
N GLU A 214 -4.20 -8.22 7.90
CA GLU A 214 -4.86 -7.37 6.90
C GLU A 214 -5.93 -6.56 7.65
N ILE A 215 -5.92 -5.22 7.57
CA ILE A 215 -6.72 -4.33 8.40
C ILE A 215 -7.22 -3.17 7.55
N ARG A 216 -8.49 -2.83 7.67
CA ARG A 216 -9.02 -1.57 7.13
C ARG A 216 -8.62 -0.40 8.02
N MET A 217 -8.22 0.71 7.42
CA MET A 217 -7.85 1.90 8.20
C MET A 217 -9.02 2.47 8.99
N GLN A 218 -10.24 2.36 8.47
CA GLN A 218 -11.46 2.72 9.20
C GLN A 218 -11.62 1.95 10.52
N ASP A 219 -11.32 0.65 10.53
CA ASP A 219 -11.40 -0.17 11.75
C ASP A 219 -10.39 0.30 12.80
N ILE A 220 -9.21 0.78 12.37
CA ILE A 220 -8.19 1.36 13.26
C ILE A 220 -8.67 2.71 13.81
N GLU A 221 -9.25 3.55 12.97
CA GLU A 221 -9.81 4.84 13.39
C GLU A 221 -10.95 4.65 14.39
N GLU A 222 -11.86 3.72 14.14
CA GLU A 222 -12.94 3.37 15.08
C GLU A 222 -12.40 2.84 16.41
N MET A 223 -11.36 2.01 16.39
CA MET A 223 -10.67 1.55 17.60
C MET A 223 -9.98 2.69 18.35
N ASN A 224 -9.38 3.65 17.63
CA ASN A 224 -8.70 4.80 18.21
C ASN A 224 -9.65 5.90 18.68
N LEU A 225 -10.87 6.00 18.13
CA LEU A 225 -11.88 6.96 18.56
C LEU A 225 -12.50 6.59 19.93
N ASN A 226 -12.43 5.33 20.32
CA ASN A 226 -13.01 4.80 21.55
C ASN A 226 -11.92 4.55 22.62
N TYR A 227 -11.31 5.62 23.14
CA TYR A 227 -10.47 5.53 24.31
C TYR A 227 -10.99 6.44 25.44
N VAL A 228 -10.71 6.06 26.68
CA VAL A 228 -10.89 6.93 27.84
C VAL A 228 -9.55 7.56 28.16
N GLU A 229 -9.46 8.90 28.06
CA GLU A 229 -8.27 9.63 28.49
C GLU A 229 -8.44 10.07 29.96
N LEU A 230 -7.51 9.65 30.81
CA LEU A 230 -7.44 9.99 32.21
C LEU A 230 -6.28 10.95 32.44
N SER A 231 -6.51 12.01 33.20
CA SER A 231 -5.45 12.83 33.79
C SER A 231 -5.22 12.36 35.21
N VAL A 232 -4.01 11.93 35.54
CA VAL A 232 -3.67 11.32 36.82
C VAL A 232 -2.52 12.07 37.48
N THR A 233 -2.47 12.02 38.82
CA THR A 233 -1.42 12.67 39.62
C THR A 233 -0.17 11.80 39.72
N ASP A 234 -0.31 10.46 39.65
CA ASP A 234 0.77 9.48 39.68
C ASP A 234 0.53 8.40 38.62
N GLU A 235 1.28 8.49 37.51
CA GLU A 235 1.15 7.58 36.36
C GLU A 235 1.50 6.13 36.70
N LYS A 236 2.52 5.93 37.56
CA LYS A 236 2.98 4.58 37.92
C LYS A 236 1.95 3.89 38.81
N ARG A 237 1.39 4.64 39.75
CA ARG A 237 0.35 4.12 40.65
C ARG A 237 -0.93 3.85 39.90
N ALA A 238 -1.31 4.74 38.97
CA ALA A 238 -2.44 4.54 38.07
C ALA A 238 -2.27 3.27 37.22
N ALA A 239 -1.12 3.08 36.58
CA ALA A 239 -0.85 1.89 35.77
C ALA A 239 -0.94 0.60 36.59
N TYR A 240 -0.41 0.61 37.83
CA TYR A 240 -0.53 -0.53 38.75
C TYR A 240 -2.01 -0.85 39.07
N VAL A 241 -2.80 0.17 39.39
CA VAL A 241 -4.25 0.01 39.69
C VAL A 241 -5.01 -0.51 38.49
N LEU A 242 -4.74 0.01 37.28
CA LEU A 242 -5.37 -0.44 36.04
C LEU A 242 -5.06 -1.92 35.76
N THR A 243 -3.81 -2.33 35.94
CA THR A 243 -3.40 -3.71 35.67
C THR A 243 -3.88 -4.68 36.74
N GLU A 244 -3.56 -4.41 38.02
CA GLU A 244 -3.75 -5.37 39.11
C GLU A 244 -5.18 -5.42 39.65
N LYS A 245 -5.90 -4.27 39.62
CA LYS A 245 -7.25 -4.21 40.19
C LYS A 245 -8.37 -4.24 39.17
N LEU A 246 -8.09 -3.80 37.95
CA LEU A 246 -9.07 -3.79 36.86
C LEU A 246 -8.79 -4.81 35.76
N GLY A 247 -7.61 -5.47 35.79
CA GLY A 247 -7.21 -6.46 34.78
C GLY A 247 -7.02 -5.88 33.38
N LEU A 248 -6.89 -4.54 33.26
CA LEU A 248 -6.75 -3.87 31.97
C LEU A 248 -5.30 -3.94 31.51
N GLN A 249 -5.10 -4.40 30.29
CA GLN A 249 -3.76 -4.53 29.68
C GLN A 249 -3.55 -3.58 28.48
N ASN A 250 -4.66 -3.07 27.91
CA ASN A 250 -4.61 -2.24 26.71
C ASN A 250 -4.72 -0.75 27.06
N PHE A 251 -3.64 -0.18 27.60
CA PHE A 251 -3.53 1.25 27.87
C PHE A 251 -2.13 1.79 27.55
N LYS A 252 -2.03 3.11 27.33
CA LYS A 252 -0.77 3.80 27.03
C LYS A 252 -0.60 4.99 27.95
N ILE A 253 0.56 5.10 28.61
CA ILE A 253 0.97 6.28 29.36
C ILE A 253 1.59 7.28 28.37
N LEU A 254 1.13 8.53 28.43
CA LEU A 254 1.60 9.64 27.60
C LEU A 254 2.54 10.53 28.41
N ASP A 255 3.43 11.28 27.74
CA ASP A 255 4.43 12.16 28.39
C ASP A 255 3.85 13.37 29.16
N SER A 256 2.55 13.48 29.29
CA SER A 256 1.84 14.63 29.87
C SER A 256 1.06 14.31 31.17
N GLY A 257 1.34 13.23 31.87
CA GLY A 257 0.55 12.80 33.02
C GLY A 257 -0.83 12.26 32.63
N LYS A 258 -0.98 11.82 31.39
CA LYS A 258 -2.22 11.27 30.85
C LYS A 258 -2.07 9.80 30.51
N ILE A 259 -3.15 9.05 30.75
CA ILE A 259 -3.25 7.64 30.37
C ILE A 259 -4.42 7.47 29.42
N ARG A 260 -4.19 6.87 28.27
CA ARG A 260 -5.26 6.44 27.34
C ARG A 260 -5.53 4.96 27.51
N ILE A 261 -6.78 4.63 27.76
CA ILE A 261 -7.26 3.25 27.92
C ILE A 261 -8.11 2.92 26.71
N TYR A 262 -7.67 1.89 25.96
CA TYR A 262 -8.32 1.41 24.74
C TYR A 262 -9.22 0.20 24.99
N ASP A 263 -9.40 -0.18 26.25
CA ASP A 263 -10.22 -1.32 26.64
C ASP A 263 -11.67 -0.87 26.88
N HIS A 264 -12.59 -1.44 26.08
CA HIS A 264 -14.01 -1.12 26.13
C HIS A 264 -14.78 -1.80 27.30
N ALA A 265 -14.11 -2.71 28.03
CA ALA A 265 -14.76 -3.46 29.11
C ALA A 265 -14.98 -2.64 30.39
N ALA A 266 -14.25 -1.54 30.57
CA ALA A 266 -14.35 -0.74 31.79
C ALA A 266 -15.18 0.54 31.59
N SER A 267 -16.30 0.66 32.30
CA SER A 267 -17.07 1.90 32.28
C SER A 267 -16.28 3.05 32.92
N THR A 268 -16.43 4.26 32.38
CA THR A 268 -15.79 5.49 32.93
C THR A 268 -16.06 5.66 34.42
N GLN A 269 -17.25 5.29 34.89
CA GLN A 269 -17.63 5.36 36.32
C GLN A 269 -16.80 4.38 37.17
N GLN A 270 -16.56 3.16 36.69
CA GLN A 270 -15.72 2.17 37.40
C GLN A 270 -14.27 2.61 37.47
N LEU A 271 -13.74 3.13 36.35
CA LEU A 271 -12.39 3.67 36.26
C LEU A 271 -12.16 4.77 37.29
N THR A 272 -13.01 5.81 37.25
CA THR A 272 -12.91 6.96 38.15
C THR A 272 -13.06 6.55 39.64
N LYS A 273 -14.02 5.68 39.96
CA LYS A 273 -14.23 5.20 41.30
C LYS A 273 -13.03 4.45 41.88
N ILE A 274 -12.47 3.52 41.10
CA ILE A 274 -11.35 2.67 41.58
C ILE A 274 -10.06 3.48 41.67
N LEU A 275 -9.79 4.38 40.74
CA LEU A 275 -8.63 5.27 40.80
C LEU A 275 -8.71 6.20 42.01
N ALA A 276 -9.85 6.87 42.23
CA ALA A 276 -10.05 7.74 43.38
C ALA A 276 -9.94 7.01 44.75
N LEU A 277 -10.39 5.76 44.83
CA LEU A 277 -10.22 4.92 46.04
C LEU A 277 -8.78 4.51 46.31
N ASN A 278 -7.89 4.70 45.36
CA ASN A 278 -6.46 4.37 45.47
C ASN A 278 -5.56 5.62 45.39
N ASP A 279 -6.15 6.82 45.65
CA ASP A 279 -5.47 8.12 45.69
C ASP A 279 -4.67 8.43 44.38
N VAL A 280 -5.29 8.19 43.22
CA VAL A 280 -4.73 8.45 41.89
C VAL A 280 -5.53 9.55 41.22
#